data_512848ad2ca6941c8b11ae1d95841ea4
#
_entry.id   512848ad2ca6941c8b11ae1d95841ea4
#
_cell.length_a   1.000
_cell.length_b   1.000
_cell.length_c   1.000
_cell.angle_alpha   90.00
_cell.angle_beta   90.00
_cell.angle_gamma   90.00
#
_symmetry.space_group_name_H-M   'P 1'
#
loop_
_entity.id
_entity.type
_entity.pdbx_description
1 polymer ?
#
loop_
_entity_poly.entity_id
_entity_poly.type
_entity_poly.pdbx_seq_one_letter_code
_entity_poly.pdbx_strand_id
1 'polypeptide(L)'
;MENEKYLFVVSGAAGTGKDSVVKALREAHPEIEKTVSATTRAPRPGEQEGVDYYYRTREQFQHLIDTDQVVEHNFYNGNYYGTLREEVDKRLEAGKLVVLVIDVHGAANIRRMFPGAVSYTHLRAHETRRHLV
;
A
#
# COMPACT_ATOMS: atom_id res chain seq x y z
N MET A 1 5.98 16.23 -4.19
CA MET A 1 5.09 16.98 -3.29
C MET A 1 5.70 17.08 -1.91
N GLU A 2 5.50 18.17 -1.24
CA GLU A 2 6.06 18.39 0.10
C GLU A 2 5.57 17.39 1.13
N ASN A 3 4.36 16.90 0.97
CA ASN A 3 3.74 15.97 1.93
C ASN A 3 4.05 14.50 1.65
N GLU A 4 4.89 14.18 0.67
CA GLU A 4 5.30 12.80 0.40
C GLU A 4 6.04 12.19 1.58
N LYS A 5 6.68 13.00 2.41
CA LYS A 5 7.35 12.55 3.63
C LYS A 5 6.42 11.90 4.65
N TYR A 6 5.11 12.05 4.47
CA TYR A 6 4.11 11.42 5.31
C TYR A 6 3.65 10.07 4.76
N LEU A 7 4.24 9.64 3.66
CA LEU A 7 3.99 8.32 3.10
C LEU A 7 5.09 7.37 3.57
N PHE A 8 4.70 6.34 4.30
CA PHE A 8 5.62 5.30 4.76
C PHE A 8 5.36 4.03 3.97
N VAL A 9 6.42 3.49 3.40
CA VAL A 9 6.34 2.28 2.58
C VAL A 9 7.09 1.16 3.29
N VAL A 10 6.37 0.12 3.70
CA VAL A 10 6.93 -1.06 4.31
C VAL A 10 6.95 -2.17 3.28
N SER A 11 8.12 -2.62 2.89
CA SER A 11 8.26 -3.66 1.88
C SER A 11 9.01 -4.86 2.44
N GLY A 12 8.80 -6.01 1.83
CA GLY A 12 9.45 -7.24 2.22
C GLY A 12 8.74 -8.43 1.60
N ALA A 13 9.41 -9.57 1.60
CA ALA A 13 8.81 -10.80 1.10
C ALA A 13 7.71 -11.28 2.03
N ALA A 14 6.78 -12.06 1.50
CA ALA A 14 5.74 -12.69 2.31
C ALA A 14 6.38 -13.52 3.42
N GLY A 15 5.81 -13.46 4.61
CA GLY A 15 6.31 -14.23 5.74
C GLY A 15 7.48 -13.59 6.49
N THR A 16 7.87 -12.37 6.16
CA THR A 16 8.97 -11.67 6.85
C THR A 16 8.51 -10.88 8.08
N GLY A 17 7.20 -10.83 8.35
CA GLY A 17 6.69 -10.10 9.51
C GLY A 17 6.39 -8.63 9.25
N LYS A 18 6.26 -8.21 8.01
CA LYS A 18 5.96 -6.81 7.69
C LYS A 18 4.64 -6.32 8.28
N ASP A 19 3.66 -7.21 8.45
CA ASP A 19 2.39 -6.86 9.09
C ASP A 19 2.57 -6.52 10.56
N SER A 20 3.51 -7.18 11.23
CA SER A 20 3.85 -6.88 12.63
C SER A 20 4.46 -5.49 12.76
N VAL A 21 5.30 -5.10 11.80
CA VAL A 21 5.90 -3.77 11.77
C VAL A 21 4.81 -2.70 11.62
N VAL A 22 3.86 -2.91 10.71
CA VAL A 22 2.75 -1.98 10.50
C VAL A 22 1.89 -1.87 11.75
N LYS A 23 1.60 -3.00 12.40
CA LYS A 23 0.82 -3.01 13.64
C LYS A 23 1.51 -2.17 14.71
N ALA A 24 2.82 -2.36 14.89
CA ALA A 24 3.60 -1.61 15.86
C ALA A 24 3.60 -0.11 15.54
N LEU A 25 3.74 0.25 14.26
CA LEU A 25 3.70 1.65 13.84
C LEU A 25 2.35 2.28 14.16
N ARG A 26 1.26 1.57 13.90
CA ARG A 26 -0.08 2.09 14.14
C ARG A 26 -0.42 2.18 15.62
N GLU A 27 0.13 1.31 16.44
CA GLU A 27 -0.01 1.39 17.89
C GLU A 27 0.70 2.62 18.46
N ALA A 28 1.89 2.92 17.92
CA ALA A 28 2.65 4.11 18.31
C ALA A 28 2.07 5.39 17.73
N HIS A 29 1.45 5.30 16.55
CA HIS A 29 0.93 6.45 15.82
C HIS A 29 -0.49 6.14 15.30
N PRO A 30 -1.51 6.26 16.19
CA PRO A 30 -2.90 5.93 15.80
C PRO A 30 -3.45 6.75 14.64
N GLU A 31 -2.84 7.89 14.35
CA GLU A 31 -3.23 8.78 13.25
C GLU A 31 -2.85 8.22 11.87
N ILE A 32 -2.04 7.18 11.81
CA ILE A 32 -1.67 6.57 10.53
C ILE A 32 -2.88 5.90 9.89
N GLU A 33 -3.10 6.22 8.61
CA GLU A 33 -4.19 5.62 7.84
C GLU A 33 -3.66 4.60 6.84
N LYS A 34 -4.42 3.53 6.68
CA LYS A 34 -4.20 2.55 5.63
C LYS A 34 -5.07 2.89 4.44
N THR A 35 -4.58 2.60 3.25
CA THR A 35 -5.36 2.78 2.03
C THR A 35 -6.33 1.60 1.85
N VAL A 36 -7.41 1.86 1.12
CA VAL A 36 -8.35 0.82 0.71
C VAL A 36 -7.88 0.30 -0.65
N SER A 37 -7.63 -1.00 -0.74
CA SER A 37 -7.13 -1.61 -1.97
C SER A 37 -8.22 -1.78 -3.01
N ALA A 38 -7.82 -1.84 -4.28
CA ALA A 38 -8.70 -2.22 -5.38
C ALA A 38 -8.49 -3.69 -5.72
N THR A 39 -9.54 -4.35 -6.21
CA THR A 39 -9.45 -5.75 -6.61
C THR A 39 -10.41 -6.05 -7.75
N THR A 40 -10.09 -7.10 -8.50
CA THR A 40 -10.98 -7.62 -9.54
C THR A 40 -11.85 -8.77 -9.03
N ARG A 41 -11.67 -9.16 -7.78
CA ARG A 41 -12.51 -10.16 -7.13
C ARG A 41 -13.93 -9.59 -6.90
N ALA A 42 -14.95 -10.40 -7.09
CA ALA A 42 -16.31 -9.98 -6.79
C ALA A 42 -16.50 -9.75 -5.29
N PRO A 43 -17.35 -8.79 -4.90
CA PRO A 43 -17.65 -8.57 -3.50
C PRO A 43 -18.23 -9.81 -2.83
N ARG A 44 -17.83 -10.05 -1.58
CA ARG A 44 -18.44 -11.09 -0.76
C ARG A 44 -19.57 -10.50 0.06
N PRO A 45 -20.50 -11.35 0.56
CA PRO A 45 -21.58 -10.84 1.42
C PRO A 45 -21.04 -10.03 2.58
N GLY A 46 -21.61 -8.85 2.77
CA GLY A 46 -21.21 -7.94 3.84
C GLY A 46 -20.09 -6.98 3.50
N GLU A 47 -19.42 -7.18 2.37
CA GLU A 47 -18.40 -6.25 1.92
C GLU A 47 -18.98 -5.04 1.20
N GLN A 48 -18.32 -3.90 1.31
CA GLN A 48 -18.81 -2.65 0.74
C GLN A 48 -17.77 -1.98 -0.13
N GLU A 49 -18.22 -1.44 -1.25
CA GLU A 49 -17.42 -0.64 -2.16
C GLU A 49 -16.79 0.56 -1.41
N GLY A 50 -15.47 0.74 -1.58
CA GLY A 50 -14.77 1.86 -0.99
C GLY A 50 -14.47 1.72 0.51
N VAL A 51 -14.92 0.64 1.13
CA VAL A 51 -14.66 0.35 2.54
C VAL A 51 -13.74 -0.87 2.66
N ASP A 52 -14.19 -2.01 2.13
CA ASP A 52 -13.36 -3.23 2.11
C ASP A 52 -12.41 -3.23 0.94
N TYR A 53 -12.93 -2.89 -0.23
CA TYR A 53 -12.18 -2.79 -1.47
C TYR A 53 -12.86 -1.81 -2.42
N TYR A 54 -12.11 -1.34 -3.42
CA TYR A 54 -12.68 -0.78 -4.64
C TYR A 54 -12.77 -1.91 -5.64
N TYR A 55 -14.00 -2.32 -5.98
CA TYR A 55 -14.23 -3.46 -6.88
C TYR A 55 -14.23 -2.99 -8.33
N ARG A 56 -13.38 -3.59 -9.15
CA ARG A 56 -13.22 -3.20 -10.56
C ARG A 56 -13.22 -4.44 -11.42
N THR A 57 -13.62 -4.29 -12.68
CA THR A 57 -13.46 -5.37 -13.65
C THR A 57 -11.98 -5.50 -14.02
N ARG A 58 -11.61 -6.63 -14.62
CA ARG A 58 -10.24 -6.81 -15.11
C ARG A 58 -9.87 -5.73 -16.12
N GLU A 59 -10.79 -5.38 -16.99
CA GLU A 59 -10.57 -4.35 -18.01
C GLU A 59 -10.34 -2.98 -17.37
N GLN A 60 -11.16 -2.65 -16.37
CA GLN A 60 -10.98 -1.39 -15.63
C GLN A 60 -9.65 -1.35 -14.89
N PHE A 61 -9.28 -2.46 -14.25
CA PHE A 61 -8.04 -2.54 -13.50
C PHE A 61 -6.84 -2.39 -14.44
N GLN A 62 -6.88 -3.06 -15.59
CA GLN A 62 -5.82 -2.96 -16.58
C GLN A 62 -5.68 -1.54 -17.11
N HIS A 63 -6.79 -0.86 -17.34
CA HIS A 63 -6.78 0.53 -17.77
C HIS A 63 -6.12 1.44 -16.72
N LEU A 64 -6.40 1.18 -15.44
CA LEU A 64 -5.79 1.94 -14.35
C LEU A 64 -4.27 1.72 -14.30
N ILE A 65 -3.83 0.49 -14.54
CA ILE A 65 -2.40 0.19 -14.63
C ILE A 65 -1.77 0.93 -15.82
N ASP A 66 -2.39 0.84 -16.97
CA ASP A 66 -1.88 1.43 -18.22
C ASP A 66 -1.80 2.95 -18.16
N THR A 67 -2.65 3.58 -17.37
CA THR A 67 -2.68 5.04 -17.21
C THR A 67 -1.94 5.52 -15.96
N ASP A 68 -1.13 4.66 -15.36
CA ASP A 68 -0.26 4.99 -14.22
C ASP A 68 -1.06 5.43 -12.98
N GLN A 69 -2.23 4.85 -12.79
CA GLN A 69 -3.12 5.16 -11.66
C GLN A 69 -3.06 4.12 -10.54
N VAL A 70 -2.24 3.10 -10.69
CA VAL A 70 -2.03 2.06 -9.68
C VAL A 70 -0.58 2.15 -9.21
N VAL A 71 -0.37 2.37 -7.91
CA VAL A 71 0.98 2.54 -7.37
C VAL A 71 1.70 1.21 -7.17
N GLU A 72 0.96 0.15 -6.89
CA GLU A 72 1.49 -1.20 -6.83
C GLU A 72 0.34 -2.18 -7.04
N HIS A 73 0.65 -3.35 -7.57
CA HIS A 73 -0.36 -4.39 -7.74
C HIS A 73 0.26 -5.77 -7.73
N ASN A 74 -0.58 -6.75 -7.40
CA ASN A 74 -0.23 -8.17 -7.40
C ASN A 74 -1.35 -8.97 -8.02
N PHE A 75 -1.01 -10.13 -8.55
CA PHE A 75 -1.98 -11.10 -9.04
C PHE A 75 -1.95 -12.31 -8.09
N TYR A 76 -3.08 -12.58 -7.48
CA TYR A 76 -3.17 -13.64 -6.49
C TYR A 76 -4.52 -14.36 -6.61
N ASN A 77 -4.46 -15.68 -6.62
CA ASN A 77 -5.65 -16.51 -6.64
C ASN A 77 -6.66 -16.11 -7.73
N GLY A 78 -6.15 -15.80 -8.92
CA GLY A 78 -6.97 -15.47 -10.09
C GLY A 78 -7.44 -14.03 -10.18
N ASN A 79 -7.07 -13.17 -9.25
CA ASN A 79 -7.51 -11.79 -9.23
C ASN A 79 -6.35 -10.81 -9.02
N TYR A 80 -6.52 -9.60 -9.52
CA TYR A 80 -5.62 -8.49 -9.23
C TYR A 80 -6.00 -7.85 -7.91
N TYR A 81 -4.99 -7.38 -7.20
CA TYR A 81 -5.11 -6.57 -5.99
C TYR A 81 -4.08 -5.45 -6.08
N GLY A 82 -4.45 -4.25 -5.70
CA GLY A 82 -3.49 -3.16 -5.77
C GLY A 82 -3.98 -1.90 -5.06
N THR A 83 -3.12 -0.90 -5.07
CA THR A 83 -3.39 0.39 -4.42
C THR A 83 -3.54 1.45 -5.49
N LEU A 84 -4.66 2.17 -5.46
CA LEU A 84 -4.91 3.26 -6.39
C LEU A 84 -4.12 4.51 -5.96
N ARG A 85 -3.52 5.18 -6.94
CA ARG A 85 -2.79 6.42 -6.70
C ARG A 85 -3.66 7.47 -6.03
N GLU A 86 -4.91 7.57 -6.44
CA GLU A 86 -5.87 8.50 -5.87
C GLU A 86 -6.07 8.29 -4.36
N GLU A 87 -6.04 7.02 -3.91
CA GLU A 87 -6.16 6.69 -2.49
C GLU A 87 -5.02 7.30 -1.68
N VAL A 88 -3.82 7.24 -2.22
CA VAL A 88 -2.65 7.81 -1.55
C VAL A 88 -2.70 9.33 -1.62
N ASP A 89 -2.94 9.87 -2.80
CA ASP A 89 -2.91 11.33 -3.03
C ASP A 89 -3.91 12.06 -2.15
N LYS A 90 -5.14 11.57 -2.06
CA LYS A 90 -6.16 12.28 -1.27
C LYS A 90 -5.84 12.33 0.22
N ARG A 91 -5.20 11.30 0.74
CA ARG A 91 -4.79 11.27 2.14
C ARG A 91 -3.61 12.18 2.41
N LEU A 92 -2.62 12.17 1.51
CA LEU A 92 -1.48 13.05 1.65
C LEU A 92 -1.89 14.53 1.54
N GLU A 93 -2.80 14.84 0.62
CA GLU A 93 -3.32 16.19 0.47
C GLU A 93 -4.09 16.65 1.70
N ALA A 94 -4.72 15.72 2.41
CA ALA A 94 -5.42 16.01 3.66
C ALA A 94 -4.47 16.08 4.87
N GLY A 95 -3.16 15.93 4.65
CA GLY A 95 -2.17 16.00 5.72
C GLY A 95 -2.08 14.75 6.59
N LYS A 96 -2.57 13.62 6.09
CA LYS A 96 -2.57 12.37 6.84
C LYS A 96 -1.27 11.61 6.69
N LEU A 97 -0.93 10.84 7.72
CA LEU A 97 0.16 9.87 7.65
C LEU A 97 -0.40 8.60 7.02
N VAL A 98 0.26 8.11 5.97
CA VAL A 98 -0.20 6.96 5.20
C VAL A 98 0.85 5.86 5.24
N VAL A 99 0.43 4.62 5.45
CA VAL A 99 1.31 3.48 5.37
C VAL A 99 0.86 2.54 4.25
N LEU A 100 1.80 2.13 3.42
CA LEU A 100 1.60 1.12 2.39
C LEU A 100 2.42 -0.11 2.74
N VAL A 101 1.81 -1.27 2.63
CA VAL A 101 2.48 -2.56 2.84
C VAL A 101 2.52 -3.26 1.49
N ILE A 102 3.71 -3.44 0.96
CA ILE A 102 3.91 -3.96 -0.38
C ILE A 102 5.00 -5.01 -0.40
N ASP A 103 5.08 -5.78 -1.48
CA ASP A 103 6.23 -6.64 -1.68
C ASP A 103 7.39 -5.83 -2.28
N VAL A 104 8.54 -6.47 -2.40
CA VAL A 104 9.76 -5.81 -2.87
C VAL A 104 9.60 -5.26 -4.29
N HIS A 105 8.83 -5.96 -5.11
CA HIS A 105 8.65 -5.56 -6.52
C HIS A 105 7.89 -4.26 -6.67
N GLY A 106 6.93 -3.99 -5.78
CA GLY A 106 6.15 -2.75 -5.84
C GLY A 106 6.93 -1.53 -5.37
N ALA A 107 7.97 -1.73 -4.58
CA ALA A 107 8.71 -0.62 -3.98
C ALA A 107 9.34 0.31 -5.02
N ALA A 108 9.85 -0.25 -6.12
CA ALA A 108 10.49 0.55 -7.16
C ALA A 108 9.51 1.52 -7.81
N ASN A 109 8.28 1.07 -8.07
CA ASN A 109 7.27 1.91 -8.68
C ASN A 109 6.83 3.03 -7.73
N ILE A 110 6.75 2.73 -6.45
CA ILE A 110 6.40 3.74 -5.44
C ILE A 110 7.49 4.81 -5.36
N ARG A 111 8.76 4.42 -5.39
CA ARG A 111 9.87 5.38 -5.39
C ARG A 111 9.83 6.29 -6.62
N ARG A 112 9.39 5.75 -7.75
CA ARG A 112 9.23 6.54 -8.98
C ARG A 112 8.12 7.56 -8.84
N MET A 113 6.99 7.17 -8.27
CA MET A 113 5.82 8.04 -8.13
C MET A 113 5.93 9.01 -6.95
N PHE A 114 6.54 8.58 -5.87
CA PHE A 114 6.64 9.35 -4.62
C PHE A 114 8.08 9.33 -4.12
N PRO A 115 8.97 10.07 -4.77
CA PRO A 115 10.40 10.04 -4.40
C PRO A 115 10.69 10.53 -2.99
N GLY A 116 9.79 11.32 -2.39
CA GLY A 116 9.95 11.80 -1.02
C GLY A 116 9.44 10.85 0.04
N ALA A 117 8.88 9.69 -0.33
CA ALA A 117 8.34 8.74 0.62
C ALA A 117 9.43 8.12 1.49
N VAL A 118 9.08 7.80 2.75
CA VAL A 118 9.98 7.12 3.66
C VAL A 118 9.84 5.61 3.47
N SER A 119 10.92 4.96 3.11
CA SER A 119 10.91 3.53 2.81
C SER A 119 11.58 2.73 3.90
N TYR A 120 10.96 1.59 4.24
CA TYR A 120 11.51 0.60 5.15
C TYR A 120 11.40 -0.76 4.49
N THR A 121 12.53 -1.48 4.38
CA THR A 121 12.55 -2.82 3.82
C THR A 121 12.77 -3.82 4.95
N HIS A 122 11.79 -4.69 5.16
CA HIS A 122 11.84 -5.72 6.20
C HIS A 122 12.30 -7.03 5.57
N LEU A 123 13.55 -7.40 5.79
CA LEU A 123 14.15 -8.58 5.16
C LEU A 123 13.95 -9.85 5.96
N ARG A 124 14.21 -9.77 7.28
CA ARG A 124 14.08 -10.89 8.21
C ARG A 124 13.74 -10.37 9.59
N ALA A 125 13.07 -11.20 10.38
CA ALA A 125 12.65 -10.80 11.73
C ALA A 125 13.82 -10.32 12.59
N HIS A 126 14.97 -11.00 12.53
CA HIS A 126 16.11 -10.65 13.38
C HIS A 126 16.85 -9.39 12.91
N GLU A 127 16.58 -8.90 11.72
CA GLU A 127 17.17 -7.68 11.20
C GLU A 127 16.35 -6.43 11.55
N THR A 128 15.13 -6.63 12.04
CA THR A 128 14.20 -5.56 12.36
C THR A 128 14.79 -4.52 13.29
N ARG A 129 15.54 -4.93 14.30
CA ARG A 129 16.14 -4.02 15.27
C ARG A 129 17.09 -3.01 14.66
N ARG A 130 17.75 -3.37 13.57
CA ARG A 130 18.71 -2.49 12.90
C ARG A 130 18.03 -1.40 12.09
N HIS A 131 16.79 -1.65 11.72
CA HIS A 131 16.07 -0.79 10.78
C HIS A 131 14.98 0.07 11.43
N LEU A 132 14.64 -0.21 12.68
CA LEU A 132 13.59 0.50 13.38
C LEU A 132 14.10 1.69 14.22
N VAL A 133 15.22 2.19 13.89
CA VAL A 133 15.82 3.31 14.63
C VAL A 133 15.42 4.65 14.04
#